data_a188f703323728d75861885e8b021516
#
_entry.id   a188f703323728d75861885e8b021516
#
_cell.length_a   1.000
_cell.length_b   1.000
_cell.length_c   1.000
_cell.angle_alpha   90.00
_cell.angle_beta   90.00
_cell.angle_gamma   90.00
#
_symmetry.space_group_name_H-M   'P 1'
#
loop_
_entity.id
_entity.type
_entity.pdbx_description
1 polymer ?
#
loop_
_entity_poly.entity_id
_entity_poly.type
_entity_poly.pdbx_seq_one_letter_code
_entity_poly.pdbx_strand_id
1 'polypeptide(L)'
;LGIYAPDMRYQFERENGELWAKATLFRALLGYYGFTKDKKVLTAVERAVQNVMDNYKIDASHPFKLNHAGDGVTHGLNFTDVLDRLYQLTHDIRYWDYALFLYKDYSVNMATNGDIRYQNIMDPQYRLYGHA
;
A
#
# COMPACT_ATOMS: atom_id res chain seq x y z
N LEU A 1 -1.80 1.31 -15.17
CA LEU A 1 -2.94 0.71 -14.50
C LEU A 1 -3.32 1.56 -13.29
N GLY A 2 -4.55 1.99 -13.23
CA GLY A 2 -5.09 2.79 -12.13
C GLY A 2 -6.32 3.58 -12.56
N ILE A 3 -7.18 3.91 -11.61
CA ILE A 3 -8.45 4.62 -11.84
C ILE A 3 -8.31 6.15 -11.70
N TYR A 4 -7.18 6.62 -11.18
CA TYR A 4 -6.97 8.04 -10.93
C TYR A 4 -6.50 8.78 -12.19
N ALA A 5 -7.03 9.98 -12.40
CA ALA A 5 -6.54 10.88 -13.41
C ALA A 5 -5.05 11.22 -13.16
N PRO A 6 -4.26 11.54 -14.21
CA PRO A 6 -2.82 11.75 -14.05
C PRO A 6 -2.42 12.81 -13.03
N ASP A 7 -3.19 13.88 -12.94
CA ASP A 7 -3.01 15.00 -12.00
C ASP A 7 -3.39 14.66 -10.55
N MET A 8 -4.10 13.56 -10.35
CA MET A 8 -4.50 13.07 -9.02
C MET A 8 -3.60 11.94 -8.49
N ARG A 9 -2.65 11.46 -9.31
CA ARG A 9 -1.80 10.34 -8.93
C ARG A 9 -0.69 10.81 -8.00
N TYR A 10 -0.39 9.97 -7.00
CA TYR A 10 0.71 10.20 -6.06
C TYR A 10 0.60 11.52 -5.30
N GLN A 11 -0.64 11.92 -5.01
CA GLN A 11 -0.98 13.12 -4.24
C GLN A 11 -1.24 12.74 -2.78
N PHE A 12 -0.21 12.85 -1.92
CA PHE A 12 -0.33 12.46 -0.51
C PHE A 12 -1.13 13.42 0.35
N GLU A 13 -1.10 14.69 0.01
CA GLU A 13 -1.75 15.74 0.81
C GLU A 13 -3.27 15.65 0.77
N ARG A 14 -3.79 14.89 -0.18
CA ARG A 14 -5.21 14.60 -0.31
C ARG A 14 -5.41 13.12 -0.13
N GLU A 15 -6.27 12.77 0.77
CA GLU A 15 -6.70 11.40 0.94
C GLU A 15 -7.38 10.88 -0.34
N ASN A 16 -6.62 10.21 -1.17
CA ASN A 16 -7.11 9.70 -2.44
C ASN A 16 -7.33 8.18 -2.47
N GLY A 17 -6.91 7.46 -1.44
CA GLY A 17 -7.03 5.99 -1.39
C GLY A 17 -6.31 5.26 -2.52
N GLU A 18 -5.31 5.90 -3.15
CA GLU A 18 -4.70 5.39 -4.39
C GLU A 18 -4.04 4.02 -4.19
N LEU A 19 -3.29 3.84 -3.12
CA LEU A 19 -2.67 2.55 -2.80
C LEU A 19 -3.73 1.47 -2.56
N TRP A 20 -4.83 1.82 -1.90
CA TRP A 20 -5.94 0.90 -1.69
C TRP A 20 -6.59 0.48 -3.01
N ALA A 21 -6.92 1.43 -3.87
CA ALA A 21 -7.51 1.15 -5.18
C ALA A 21 -6.58 0.30 -6.06
N LYS A 22 -5.28 0.61 -6.05
CA LYS A 22 -4.26 -0.19 -6.76
C LYS A 22 -4.13 -1.59 -6.16
N ALA A 23 -4.12 -1.72 -4.84
CA ALA A 23 -4.09 -3.02 -4.17
C ALA A 23 -5.26 -3.90 -4.60
N THR A 24 -6.46 -3.37 -4.59
CA THR A 24 -7.68 -4.09 -4.99
C THR A 24 -7.58 -4.57 -6.44
N LEU A 25 -7.19 -3.70 -7.36
CA LEU A 25 -7.03 -4.05 -8.78
C LEU A 25 -5.93 -5.10 -8.98
N PHE A 26 -4.77 -4.92 -8.35
CA PHE A 26 -3.63 -5.82 -8.58
C PHE A 26 -3.86 -7.19 -7.94
N ARG A 27 -4.53 -7.26 -6.80
CA ARG A 27 -4.96 -8.54 -6.22
C ARG A 27 -5.87 -9.31 -7.17
N ALA A 28 -6.85 -8.65 -7.79
CA ALA A 28 -7.73 -9.26 -8.78
C ALA A 28 -6.93 -9.77 -9.99
N LEU A 29 -6.00 -8.96 -10.53
CA LEU A 29 -5.16 -9.36 -11.66
C LEU A 29 -4.21 -10.52 -11.31
N LEU A 30 -3.61 -10.52 -10.12
CA LEU A 30 -2.75 -11.62 -9.66
C LEU A 30 -3.57 -12.90 -9.41
N GLY A 31 -4.82 -12.78 -8.96
CA GLY A 31 -5.76 -13.90 -8.90
C GLY A 31 -6.05 -14.47 -10.28
N TYR A 32 -6.34 -13.62 -11.25
CA TYR A 32 -6.53 -14.01 -12.64
C TYR A 32 -5.28 -14.68 -13.22
N TYR A 33 -4.09 -14.12 -12.98
CA TYR A 33 -2.83 -14.77 -13.37
C TYR A 33 -2.66 -16.14 -12.69
N GLY A 34 -3.04 -16.26 -11.42
CA GLY A 34 -2.99 -17.53 -10.69
C GLY A 34 -3.76 -18.65 -11.39
N PHE A 35 -4.87 -18.30 -12.02
CA PHE A 35 -5.72 -19.23 -12.77
C PHE A 35 -5.25 -19.46 -14.21
N THR A 36 -4.95 -18.37 -14.96
CA THR A 36 -4.69 -18.45 -16.40
C THR A 36 -3.23 -18.68 -16.76
N LYS A 37 -2.32 -18.32 -15.86
CA LYS A 37 -0.86 -18.27 -16.11
C LYS A 37 -0.45 -17.33 -17.25
N ASP A 38 -1.31 -16.36 -17.61
CA ASP A 38 -1.00 -15.37 -18.64
C ASP A 38 0.10 -14.40 -18.16
N LYS A 39 1.30 -14.61 -18.67
CA LYS A 39 2.49 -13.81 -18.32
C LYS A 39 2.32 -12.32 -18.62
N LYS A 40 1.46 -11.95 -19.59
CA LYS A 40 1.20 -10.54 -19.89
C LYS A 40 0.55 -9.83 -18.69
N VAL A 41 -0.31 -10.54 -17.98
CA VAL A 41 -0.97 -10.00 -16.78
C VAL A 41 0.04 -9.80 -15.67
N LEU A 42 0.90 -10.79 -15.39
CA LEU A 42 1.96 -10.66 -14.38
C LEU A 42 2.87 -9.48 -14.71
N THR A 43 3.40 -9.42 -15.92
CA THR A 43 4.28 -8.32 -16.36
C THR A 43 3.60 -6.95 -16.24
N ALA A 44 2.29 -6.86 -16.53
CA ALA A 44 1.55 -5.61 -16.38
C ALA A 44 1.45 -5.17 -14.92
N VAL A 45 1.25 -6.12 -14.00
CA VAL A 45 1.22 -5.83 -12.55
C VAL A 45 2.62 -5.44 -12.05
N GLU A 46 3.66 -6.18 -12.43
CA GLU A 46 5.05 -5.86 -12.06
C GLU A 46 5.43 -4.43 -12.47
N ARG A 47 5.11 -4.06 -13.71
CA ARG A 47 5.36 -2.69 -14.21
C ARG A 47 4.55 -1.63 -13.45
N ALA A 48 3.32 -1.93 -13.09
CA ALA A 48 2.49 -1.01 -12.33
C ALA A 48 2.97 -0.86 -10.88
N VAL A 49 3.44 -1.94 -10.25
CA VAL A 49 4.07 -1.90 -8.93
C VAL A 49 5.39 -1.15 -8.98
N GLN A 50 6.22 -1.39 -10.01
CA GLN A 50 7.46 -0.62 -10.19
C GLN A 50 7.16 0.88 -10.31
N ASN A 51 6.12 1.28 -11.02
CA ASN A 51 5.70 2.68 -11.09
C ASN A 51 5.31 3.25 -9.72
N VAL A 52 4.69 2.46 -8.84
CA VAL A 52 4.43 2.87 -7.45
C VAL A 52 5.75 3.08 -6.70
N MET A 53 6.68 2.13 -6.81
CA MET A 53 7.98 2.19 -6.14
C MET A 53 8.83 3.39 -6.61
N ASP A 54 8.73 3.76 -7.88
CA ASP A 54 9.46 4.90 -8.46
C ASP A 54 8.91 6.25 -7.96
N ASN A 55 7.61 6.31 -7.65
CA ASN A 55 6.98 7.53 -7.16
C ASN A 55 7.01 7.64 -5.63
N TYR A 56 6.86 6.52 -4.94
CA TYR A 56 6.92 6.44 -3.48
C TYR A 56 8.21 5.73 -3.07
N LYS A 57 9.32 6.46 -3.18
CA LYS A 57 10.66 5.90 -2.96
C LYS A 57 10.92 5.59 -1.50
N ILE A 58 11.58 4.47 -1.25
CA ILE A 58 12.08 4.10 0.08
C ILE A 58 12.95 5.24 0.64
N ASP A 59 12.74 5.57 1.90
CA ASP A 59 13.46 6.59 2.67
C ASP A 59 13.38 8.03 2.11
N ALA A 60 12.58 8.26 1.07
CA ALA A 60 12.40 9.57 0.47
C ALA A 60 10.94 10.01 0.37
N SER A 61 10.00 9.10 0.57
CA SER A 61 8.56 9.37 0.51
C SER A 61 7.87 8.85 1.76
N HIS A 62 6.75 9.49 2.11
CA HIS A 62 5.95 9.13 3.27
C HIS A 62 4.48 8.99 2.84
N PRO A 63 4.10 7.87 2.16
CA PRO A 63 2.77 7.69 1.61
C PRO A 63 1.64 7.68 2.64
N PHE A 64 1.96 7.45 3.92
CA PHE A 64 0.99 7.46 5.01
C PHE A 64 1.08 8.69 5.90
N LYS A 65 1.96 9.64 5.58
CA LYS A 65 2.04 10.92 6.30
C LYS A 65 0.92 11.83 5.82
N LEU A 66 -0.09 11.98 6.65
CA LEU A 66 -1.24 12.81 6.36
C LEU A 66 -1.33 14.00 7.27
N ASN A 67 -1.83 15.10 6.72
CA ASN A 67 -2.27 16.23 7.51
C ASN A 67 -3.65 16.00 8.15
N HIS A 68 -4.38 15.00 7.65
CA HIS A 68 -5.69 14.60 8.15
C HIS A 68 -5.80 13.07 8.14
N ALA A 69 -6.32 12.50 9.22
CA ALA A 69 -6.64 11.08 9.27
C ALA A 69 -7.86 10.85 8.36
N GLY A 70 -7.68 10.07 7.30
CA GLY A 70 -8.76 9.68 6.40
C GLY A 70 -8.75 8.18 6.13
N ASP A 71 -9.94 7.62 5.94
CA ASP A 71 -10.14 6.16 5.87
C ASP A 71 -9.46 5.52 4.64
N GLY A 72 -9.35 6.24 3.52
CA GLY A 72 -8.75 5.71 2.30
C GLY A 72 -7.26 5.43 2.43
N VAL A 73 -6.55 6.21 3.21
CA VAL A 73 -5.10 6.05 3.40
C VAL A 73 -4.80 4.85 4.29
N THR A 74 -5.58 4.67 5.36
CA THR A 74 -5.39 3.52 6.27
C THR A 74 -5.52 2.19 5.51
N HIS A 75 -6.37 2.13 4.51
CA HIS A 75 -6.55 0.95 3.66
C HIS A 75 -5.40 0.75 2.66
N GLY A 76 -4.57 1.75 2.44
CA GLY A 76 -3.41 1.67 1.54
C GLY A 76 -2.37 0.63 1.97
N LEU A 77 -2.33 0.26 3.26
CA LEU A 77 -1.46 -0.80 3.76
C LEU A 77 -1.76 -2.16 3.11
N ASN A 78 -2.98 -2.38 2.61
CA ASN A 78 -3.34 -3.58 1.86
C ASN A 78 -2.47 -3.78 0.59
N PHE A 79 -1.70 -2.77 0.18
CA PHE A 79 -0.75 -2.91 -0.91
C PHE A 79 0.39 -3.89 -0.57
N THR A 80 0.68 -4.11 0.70
CA THR A 80 1.65 -5.11 1.15
C THR A 80 1.27 -6.54 0.74
N ASP A 81 -0.03 -6.86 0.64
CA ASP A 81 -0.49 -8.16 0.14
C ASP A 81 -0.08 -8.41 -1.32
N VAL A 82 -0.12 -7.36 -2.14
CA VAL A 82 0.30 -7.42 -3.54
C VAL A 82 1.80 -7.71 -3.62
N LEU A 83 2.58 -7.03 -2.78
CA LEU A 83 4.03 -7.17 -2.73
C LEU A 83 4.44 -8.57 -2.25
N ASP A 84 3.80 -9.06 -1.19
CA ASP A 84 4.01 -10.44 -0.73
C ASP A 84 3.70 -11.45 -1.84
N ARG A 85 2.58 -11.29 -2.53
CA ARG A 85 2.22 -12.18 -3.63
C ARG A 85 3.21 -12.12 -4.79
N LEU A 86 3.70 -10.94 -5.15
CA LEU A 86 4.74 -10.81 -6.17
C LEU A 86 6.05 -11.45 -5.71
N TYR A 87 6.45 -11.26 -4.46
CA TYR A 87 7.63 -11.93 -3.91
C TYR A 87 7.51 -13.45 -4.00
N GLN A 88 6.36 -14.02 -3.61
CA GLN A 88 6.13 -15.45 -3.72
C GLN A 88 6.19 -15.98 -5.15
N LEU A 89 5.81 -15.17 -6.13
CA LEU A 89 5.80 -15.56 -7.55
C LEU A 89 7.15 -15.40 -8.24
N THR A 90 7.93 -14.39 -7.84
CA THR A 90 9.14 -13.97 -8.56
C THR A 90 10.43 -14.19 -7.79
N HIS A 91 10.35 -14.31 -6.46
CA HIS A 91 11.46 -14.32 -5.50
C HIS A 91 12.33 -13.04 -5.56
N ASP A 92 11.78 -11.94 -6.11
CA ASP A 92 12.46 -10.64 -6.12
C ASP A 92 12.34 -9.97 -4.76
N ILE A 93 13.46 -9.89 -4.05
CA ILE A 93 13.54 -9.34 -2.68
C ILE A 93 13.09 -7.88 -2.60
N ARG A 94 13.14 -7.12 -3.71
CA ARG A 94 12.71 -5.72 -3.73
C ARG A 94 11.26 -5.54 -3.29
N TYR A 95 10.39 -6.50 -3.59
CA TYR A 95 9.00 -6.46 -3.15
C TYR A 95 8.86 -6.61 -1.64
N TRP A 96 9.67 -7.48 -1.05
CA TRP A 96 9.71 -7.63 0.41
C TRP A 96 10.22 -6.37 1.10
N ASP A 97 11.33 -5.82 0.63
CA ASP A 97 11.90 -4.58 1.18
C ASP A 97 10.92 -3.42 1.08
N TYR A 98 10.19 -3.34 -0.02
CA TYR A 98 9.18 -2.31 -0.22
C TYR A 98 7.96 -2.50 0.70
N ALA A 99 7.54 -3.73 0.95
CA ALA A 99 6.49 -4.02 1.92
C ALA A 99 6.87 -3.58 3.33
N LEU A 100 8.12 -3.85 3.73
CA LEU A 100 8.65 -3.39 5.03
C LEU A 100 8.70 -1.87 5.12
N PHE A 101 9.09 -1.19 4.04
CA PHE A 101 9.05 0.28 3.97
C PHE A 101 7.63 0.82 4.19
N LEU A 102 6.65 0.30 3.47
CA LEU A 102 5.25 0.73 3.62
C LEU A 102 4.73 0.48 5.04
N TYR A 103 5.02 -0.67 5.60
CA TYR A 103 4.62 -1.00 6.96
C TYR A 103 5.26 -0.08 8.00
N LYS A 104 6.55 0.20 7.85
CA LYS A 104 7.29 1.12 8.72
C LYS A 104 6.74 2.55 8.62
N ASP A 105 6.54 3.04 7.40
CA ASP A 105 6.00 4.39 7.18
C ASP A 105 4.59 4.53 7.76
N TYR A 106 3.73 3.54 7.55
CA TYR A 106 2.40 3.48 8.16
C TYR A 106 2.49 3.53 9.69
N SER A 107 3.31 2.69 10.31
CA SER A 107 3.42 2.57 11.76
C SER A 107 3.93 3.87 12.38
N VAL A 108 4.95 4.50 11.79
CA VAL A 108 5.53 5.76 12.29
C VAL A 108 4.53 6.91 12.16
N ASN A 109 3.85 7.01 11.03
CA ASN A 109 2.93 8.11 10.78
C ASN A 109 1.64 8.01 11.59
N MET A 110 1.16 6.81 11.84
CA MET A 110 0.04 6.60 12.77
C MET A 110 0.38 7.03 14.19
N ALA A 111 1.62 6.81 14.63
CA ALA A 111 2.08 7.26 15.94
C ALA A 111 2.29 8.78 16.02
N THR A 112 2.86 9.38 14.97
CA THR A 112 3.26 10.80 14.97
C THR A 112 2.11 11.77 14.71
N ASN A 113 1.05 11.32 14.05
CA ASN A 113 -0.14 12.14 13.77
C ASN A 113 -1.04 12.34 14.99
N GLY A 114 -0.55 12.06 16.18
CA GLY A 114 -1.34 12.16 17.41
C GLY A 114 -2.45 11.11 17.49
N ASP A 115 -2.38 10.11 16.66
CA ASP A 115 -3.31 9.00 16.74
C ASP A 115 -3.00 8.17 17.97
N ILE A 116 -3.76 8.43 19.03
CA ILE A 116 -3.63 7.73 20.31
C ILE A 116 -3.86 6.22 20.18
N ARG A 117 -4.39 5.76 19.04
CA ARG A 117 -4.62 4.34 18.78
C ARG A 117 -3.34 3.52 18.90
N TYR A 118 -2.25 4.01 18.33
CA TYR A 118 -0.98 3.30 18.45
C TYR A 118 -0.44 3.30 19.88
N GLN A 119 -0.56 4.44 20.56
CA GLN A 119 -0.09 4.56 21.96
C GLN A 119 -0.90 3.69 22.93
N ASN A 120 -2.16 3.47 22.63
CA ASN A 120 -3.09 2.73 23.47
C ASN A 120 -3.33 1.28 23.00
N ILE A 121 -2.54 0.76 22.09
CA ILE A 121 -2.71 -0.61 21.56
C ILE A 121 -2.65 -1.67 22.66
N MET A 122 -2.00 -1.37 23.77
CA MET A 122 -1.92 -2.23 24.95
C MET A 122 -3.05 -1.98 25.96
N ASP A 123 -3.89 -0.98 25.71
CA ASP A 123 -5.04 -0.71 26.57
C ASP A 123 -6.17 -1.71 26.24
N PRO A 124 -6.63 -2.52 27.21
CA PRO A 124 -7.72 -3.49 26.98
C PRO A 124 -9.05 -2.86 26.53
N GLN A 125 -9.25 -1.58 26.80
CA GLN A 125 -10.44 -0.84 26.39
C GLN A 125 -10.30 -0.23 25.00
N TYR A 126 -9.10 -0.25 24.43
CA TYR A 126 -8.81 0.31 23.14
C TYR A 126 -9.42 -0.55 22.03
N ARG A 127 -10.21 0.08 21.20
CA ARG A 127 -10.76 -0.57 20.00
C ARG A 127 -10.08 0.01 18.77
N LEU A 128 -9.40 -0.85 18.02
CA LEU A 128 -8.92 -0.50 16.70
C LEU A 128 -10.12 -0.24 15.80
N TYR A 129 -10.28 1.00 15.38
CA TYR A 129 -11.22 1.36 14.33
C TYR A 129 -10.46 1.25 12.99
N GLY A 130 -10.95 0.43 12.12
CA GLY A 130 -10.36 0.18 10.82
C GLY A 130 -10.03 -1.29 10.61
N HIS A 131 -9.67 -1.62 9.39
CA HIS A 131 -9.22 -2.97 9.04
C HIS A 131 -7.70 -3.02 9.25
N ALA A 132 -7.28 -3.54 10.40
CA ALA A 132 -5.89 -3.92 10.60
C ALA A 132 -5.65 -5.29 9.96
#